data_135ddedcc4881cce4b8c7b02fa78dd52
#
_entry.id   135ddedcc4881cce4b8c7b02fa78dd52
#
_cell.length_a   1.000
_cell.length_b   1.000
_cell.length_c   1.000
_cell.angle_alpha   90.00
_cell.angle_beta   90.00
_cell.angle_gamma   90.00
#
_symmetry.space_group_name_H-M   'P 1'
#
loop_
_entity.id
_entity.type
_entity.pdbx_description
1 polymer ?
#
loop_
_entity_poly.entity_id
_entity_poly.type
_entity_poly.pdbx_seq_one_letter_code
_entity_poly.pdbx_strand_id
1 'polypeptide(L)'
;MICVSIGRGRHRHMIAEHKHLVENGIRLVELRLDYIQGEVQVRRLLRDRPCPVIVTCRRKSDGGRWEHSEEARRTLLRTAIVEGADYVDLEDDIAAGVPRYGATKRIVSHHDFQKTPADLTLLHKRLSSMDADVVKVAGMANHPTDNLRMLQMVNASKLPTVGICMGEIGVPTRILGGRFGAPFTFATFNDDRVLAPGQIGWRQMREMYRYESITAATRIYGVVADPVAHSLSP
;
A
#
# COMPACT_ATOMS: atom_id res chain seq x y z
N MET A 1 3.25 -9.11 6.84
CA MET A 1 1.86 -9.36 6.39
C MET A 1 1.68 -8.81 4.98
N ILE A 2 0.90 -9.49 4.11
CA ILE A 2 0.57 -9.03 2.75
C ILE A 2 -0.78 -8.32 2.80
N CYS A 3 -0.83 -7.07 2.32
CA CYS A 3 -2.06 -6.33 2.05
C CYS A 3 -2.40 -6.45 0.56
N VAL A 4 -3.58 -6.97 0.22
CA VAL A 4 -3.98 -7.10 -1.18
C VAL A 4 -4.92 -5.97 -1.57
N SER A 5 -4.55 -5.22 -2.61
CA SER A 5 -5.36 -4.11 -3.12
C SER A 5 -6.45 -4.61 -4.07
N ILE A 6 -7.68 -4.24 -3.79
CA ILE A 6 -8.86 -4.54 -4.62
C ILE A 6 -9.38 -3.25 -5.26
N GLY A 7 -9.36 -3.18 -6.59
CA GLY A 7 -9.95 -2.11 -7.38
C GLY A 7 -11.02 -2.66 -8.34
N ARG A 8 -12.31 -2.51 -8.00
CA ARG A 8 -13.43 -3.03 -8.81
C ARG A 8 -14.51 -1.98 -9.03
N GLY A 9 -15.08 -1.95 -10.22
CA GLY A 9 -16.14 -1.00 -10.56
C GLY A 9 -17.49 -1.24 -9.86
N ARG A 10 -17.69 -2.38 -9.20
CA ARG A 10 -18.97 -2.72 -8.52
C ARG A 10 -18.71 -3.29 -7.13
N HIS A 11 -19.47 -2.84 -6.14
CA HIS A 11 -19.42 -3.29 -4.74
C HIS A 11 -19.45 -4.82 -4.62
N ARG A 12 -20.38 -5.50 -5.33
CA ARG A 12 -20.51 -6.96 -5.26
C ARG A 12 -19.22 -7.69 -5.64
N HIS A 13 -18.47 -7.17 -6.63
CA HIS A 13 -17.21 -7.78 -7.06
C HIS A 13 -16.10 -7.52 -6.04
N MET A 14 -16.08 -6.33 -5.44
CA MET A 14 -15.15 -6.00 -4.37
C MET A 14 -15.34 -6.89 -3.14
N ILE A 15 -16.62 -7.08 -2.74
CA ILE A 15 -16.98 -7.96 -1.61
C ILE A 15 -16.63 -9.42 -1.93
N ALA A 16 -16.90 -9.89 -3.14
CA ALA A 16 -16.59 -11.27 -3.53
C ALA A 16 -15.07 -11.53 -3.55
N GLU A 17 -14.27 -10.60 -4.09
CA GLU A 17 -12.81 -10.71 -4.06
C GLU A 17 -12.25 -10.64 -2.64
N HIS A 18 -12.81 -9.79 -1.77
CA HIS A 18 -12.43 -9.72 -0.37
C HIS A 18 -12.65 -11.08 0.33
N LYS A 19 -13.82 -11.68 0.19
CA LYS A 19 -14.13 -13.01 0.74
C LYS A 19 -13.17 -14.07 0.23
N HIS A 20 -12.97 -14.12 -1.10
CA HIS A 20 -12.04 -15.04 -1.74
C HIS A 20 -10.61 -14.91 -1.19
N LEU A 21 -10.12 -13.69 -0.98
CA LEU A 21 -8.78 -13.47 -0.42
C LEU A 21 -8.66 -14.00 1.01
N VAL A 22 -9.68 -13.79 1.84
CA VAL A 22 -9.70 -14.28 3.22
C VAL A 22 -9.79 -15.81 3.28
N GLU A 23 -10.61 -16.43 2.44
CA GLU A 23 -10.67 -17.90 2.27
C GLU A 23 -9.29 -18.47 1.89
N ASN A 24 -8.47 -17.69 1.19
CA ASN A 24 -7.09 -18.03 0.85
C ASN A 24 -6.04 -17.52 1.87
N GLY A 25 -6.48 -17.10 3.08
CA GLY A 25 -5.60 -16.76 4.20
C GLY A 25 -5.01 -15.34 4.18
N ILE A 26 -5.49 -14.43 3.32
CA ILE A 26 -5.14 -13.02 3.38
C ILE A 26 -5.82 -12.37 4.59
N ARG A 27 -5.07 -11.55 5.33
CA ARG A 27 -5.51 -10.97 6.61
C ARG A 27 -5.61 -9.45 6.59
N LEU A 28 -5.31 -8.81 5.48
CA LEU A 28 -5.44 -7.36 5.28
C LEU A 28 -5.73 -7.08 3.82
N VAL A 29 -6.73 -6.27 3.55
CA VAL A 29 -7.16 -5.90 2.20
C VAL A 29 -7.26 -4.38 2.09
N GLU A 30 -6.80 -3.82 0.98
CA GLU A 30 -7.04 -2.42 0.63
C GLU A 30 -8.26 -2.33 -0.32
N LEU A 31 -9.27 -1.57 0.08
CA LEU A 31 -10.46 -1.28 -0.73
C LEU A 31 -10.27 0.05 -1.45
N ARG A 32 -10.09 0.02 -2.77
CA ARG A 32 -9.89 1.17 -3.64
C ARG A 32 -11.25 1.73 -4.08
N LEU A 33 -11.76 2.72 -3.34
CA LEU A 33 -13.06 3.35 -3.60
C LEU A 33 -13.08 4.10 -4.93
N ASP A 34 -11.94 4.63 -5.35
CA ASP A 34 -11.75 5.36 -6.61
C ASP A 34 -11.99 4.51 -7.89
N TYR A 35 -12.09 3.18 -7.75
CA TYR A 35 -12.44 2.28 -8.85
C TYR A 35 -13.94 2.06 -9.01
N ILE A 36 -14.75 2.38 -8.00
CA ILE A 36 -16.20 2.13 -8.02
C ILE A 36 -16.87 3.09 -9.00
N GLN A 37 -17.68 2.52 -9.89
CA GLN A 37 -18.50 3.28 -10.83
C GLN A 37 -19.83 3.65 -10.17
N GLY A 38 -20.20 4.92 -10.24
CA GLY A 38 -21.41 5.47 -9.61
C GLY A 38 -21.22 5.76 -8.13
N GLU A 39 -22.34 5.78 -7.40
CA GLU A 39 -22.35 6.12 -5.97
C GLU A 39 -21.59 5.08 -5.12
N VAL A 40 -20.66 5.56 -4.28
CA VAL A 40 -19.86 4.71 -3.38
C VAL A 40 -20.60 4.49 -2.07
N GLN A 41 -21.05 3.27 -1.83
CA GLN A 41 -21.72 2.87 -0.59
C GLN A 41 -20.72 2.26 0.40
N VAL A 42 -20.01 3.11 1.14
CA VAL A 42 -18.94 2.72 2.07
C VAL A 42 -19.45 1.70 3.11
N ARG A 43 -20.59 1.97 3.72
CA ARG A 43 -21.23 1.09 4.73
C ARG A 43 -21.43 -0.33 4.21
N ARG A 44 -21.84 -0.48 2.95
CA ARG A 44 -22.04 -1.80 2.30
C ARG A 44 -20.73 -2.59 2.18
N LEU A 45 -19.60 -1.91 2.00
CA LEU A 45 -18.29 -2.55 1.91
C LEU A 45 -17.75 -2.97 3.27
N LEU A 46 -18.09 -2.22 4.33
CA LEU A 46 -17.51 -2.39 5.66
C LEU A 46 -18.35 -3.27 6.60
N ARG A 47 -19.68 -3.37 6.37
CA ARG A 47 -20.64 -3.98 7.29
C ARG A 47 -20.27 -5.40 7.73
N ASP A 48 -19.96 -6.28 6.78
CA ASP A 48 -19.71 -7.71 7.05
C ASP A 48 -18.32 -8.10 6.52
N ARG A 49 -17.34 -7.20 6.67
CA ARG A 49 -15.98 -7.45 6.18
C ARG A 49 -15.32 -8.62 6.92
N PRO A 50 -14.76 -9.59 6.18
CA PRO A 50 -14.23 -10.82 6.79
C PRO A 50 -12.83 -10.65 7.41
N CYS A 51 -12.12 -9.54 7.14
CA CYS A 51 -10.84 -9.21 7.77
C CYS A 51 -10.66 -7.69 7.83
N PRO A 52 -9.65 -7.18 8.57
CA PRO A 52 -9.28 -5.76 8.58
C PRO A 52 -9.06 -5.19 7.19
N VAL A 53 -9.46 -3.92 7.01
CA VAL A 53 -9.36 -3.22 5.73
C VAL A 53 -8.66 -1.87 5.84
N ILE A 54 -7.93 -1.53 4.77
CA ILE A 54 -7.48 -0.17 4.48
C ILE A 54 -8.48 0.42 3.47
N VAL A 55 -9.08 1.55 3.79
CA VAL A 55 -9.91 2.29 2.83
C VAL A 55 -9.08 3.38 2.17
N THR A 56 -9.04 3.33 0.84
CA THR A 56 -8.29 4.28 0.00
C THR A 56 -9.20 4.85 -1.08
N CYS A 57 -9.18 6.17 -1.26
CA CYS A 57 -9.82 6.84 -2.39
C CYS A 57 -8.77 7.75 -3.04
N ARG A 58 -8.08 7.26 -4.07
CA ARG A 58 -6.89 7.89 -4.66
C ARG A 58 -7.25 8.77 -5.86
N ARG A 59 -6.70 10.01 -5.88
CA ARG A 59 -6.83 10.96 -6.99
C ARG A 59 -6.06 10.49 -8.22
N LYS A 60 -6.45 10.99 -9.40
CA LYS A 60 -5.69 10.76 -10.64
C LYS A 60 -4.25 11.25 -10.56
N SER A 61 -4.01 12.42 -9.96
CA SER A 61 -2.65 12.96 -9.77
C SER A 61 -1.73 12.03 -8.98
N ASP A 62 -2.30 11.21 -8.10
CA ASP A 62 -1.58 10.26 -7.25
C ASP A 62 -1.75 8.80 -7.72
N GLY A 63 -1.96 8.60 -9.02
CA GLY A 63 -2.08 7.28 -9.64
C GLY A 63 -3.38 6.53 -9.36
N GLY A 64 -4.43 7.24 -8.93
CA GLY A 64 -5.77 6.69 -8.74
C GLY A 64 -6.72 6.96 -9.90
N ARG A 65 -8.02 6.79 -9.63
CA ARG A 65 -9.10 6.96 -10.61
C ARG A 65 -10.19 7.93 -10.18
N TRP A 66 -10.03 8.61 -9.04
CA TRP A 66 -11.02 9.56 -8.56
C TRP A 66 -11.08 10.79 -9.45
N GLU A 67 -12.27 11.07 -10.00
CA GLU A 67 -12.51 12.18 -10.96
C GLU A 67 -13.49 13.24 -10.43
N HIS A 68 -14.10 13.00 -9.26
CA HIS A 68 -15.01 13.96 -8.65
C HIS A 68 -14.26 14.96 -7.76
N SER A 69 -15.02 15.87 -7.12
CA SER A 69 -14.44 16.91 -6.28
C SER A 69 -13.65 16.35 -5.10
N GLU A 70 -12.68 17.15 -4.64
CA GLU A 70 -11.87 16.81 -3.46
C GLU A 70 -12.74 16.75 -2.18
N GLU A 71 -13.77 17.59 -2.08
CA GLU A 71 -14.69 17.54 -0.92
C GLU A 71 -15.50 16.24 -0.89
N ALA A 72 -15.99 15.77 -2.04
CA ALA A 72 -16.67 14.47 -2.12
C ALA A 72 -15.73 13.32 -1.72
N ARG A 73 -14.45 13.37 -2.12
CA ARG A 73 -13.43 12.40 -1.74
C ARG A 73 -13.19 12.39 -0.23
N ARG A 74 -12.98 13.57 0.37
CA ARG A 74 -12.81 13.71 1.83
C ARG A 74 -14.03 13.22 2.58
N THR A 75 -15.24 13.46 2.07
CA THR A 75 -16.49 12.97 2.65
C THR A 75 -16.51 11.44 2.67
N LEU A 76 -16.11 10.77 1.58
CA LEU A 76 -16.01 9.30 1.56
C LEU A 76 -15.00 8.77 2.58
N LEU A 77 -13.83 9.40 2.71
CA LEU A 77 -12.81 8.99 3.68
C LEU A 77 -13.29 9.21 5.12
N ARG A 78 -13.96 10.33 5.41
CA ARG A 78 -14.60 10.58 6.72
C ARG A 78 -15.73 9.57 7.00
N THR A 79 -16.52 9.23 5.98
CA THR A 79 -17.56 8.18 6.11
C THR A 79 -16.92 6.84 6.43
N ALA A 80 -15.81 6.48 5.81
CA ALA A 80 -15.10 5.24 6.11
C ALA A 80 -14.61 5.19 7.56
N ILE A 81 -14.13 6.31 8.10
CA ILE A 81 -13.73 6.44 9.50
C ILE A 81 -14.94 6.25 10.43
N VAL A 82 -16.06 6.92 10.15
CA VAL A 82 -17.29 6.82 10.97
C VAL A 82 -17.89 5.41 10.92
N GLU A 83 -17.84 4.75 9.79
CA GLU A 83 -18.30 3.36 9.63
C GLU A 83 -17.28 2.33 10.16
N GLY A 84 -16.20 2.80 10.80
CA GLY A 84 -15.27 1.97 11.56
C GLY A 84 -14.29 1.17 10.68
N ALA A 85 -13.80 1.71 9.59
CA ALA A 85 -12.66 1.14 8.85
C ALA A 85 -11.47 0.92 9.78
N ASP A 86 -10.70 -0.14 9.58
CA ASP A 86 -9.53 -0.41 10.43
C ASP A 86 -8.39 0.57 10.15
N TYR A 87 -8.22 0.92 8.87
CA TYR A 87 -7.28 1.93 8.40
C TYR A 87 -7.93 2.83 7.33
N VAL A 88 -7.48 4.08 7.28
CA VAL A 88 -7.75 5.02 6.18
C VAL A 88 -6.43 5.54 5.64
N ASP A 89 -6.27 5.53 4.31
CA ASP A 89 -5.10 6.11 3.63
C ASP A 89 -5.40 7.57 3.28
N LEU A 90 -4.60 8.48 3.82
CA LEU A 90 -4.73 9.93 3.67
C LEU A 90 -3.43 10.46 3.06
N GLU A 91 -3.53 11.10 1.92
CA GLU A 91 -2.39 11.82 1.35
C GLU A 91 -1.96 12.97 2.28
N ASP A 92 -0.69 13.29 2.25
CA ASP A 92 -0.05 14.26 3.15
C ASP A 92 -0.65 15.67 3.07
N ASP A 93 -1.20 16.08 1.92
CA ASP A 93 -1.85 17.37 1.74
C ASP A 93 -3.26 17.45 2.36
N ILE A 94 -3.93 16.31 2.58
CA ILE A 94 -5.29 16.28 3.17
C ILE A 94 -5.33 15.76 4.60
N ALA A 95 -4.26 15.13 5.07
CA ALA A 95 -4.24 14.45 6.37
C ALA A 95 -4.66 15.37 7.53
N ALA A 96 -4.24 16.64 7.52
CA ALA A 96 -4.63 17.62 8.54
C ALA A 96 -6.13 17.97 8.49
N GLY A 97 -6.76 17.90 7.31
CA GLY A 97 -8.18 18.20 7.10
C GLY A 97 -9.15 17.05 7.39
N VAL A 98 -8.62 15.86 7.72
CA VAL A 98 -9.43 14.68 8.09
C VAL A 98 -9.08 14.29 9.52
N PRO A 99 -9.85 14.73 10.52
CA PRO A 99 -9.53 14.49 11.93
C PRO A 99 -9.64 13.01 12.30
N ARG A 100 -8.89 12.62 13.34
CA ARG A 100 -9.02 11.29 13.96
C ARG A 100 -10.39 11.13 14.59
N TYR A 101 -10.99 9.97 14.40
CA TYR A 101 -12.25 9.60 15.05
C TYR A 101 -12.31 8.09 15.28
N GLY A 102 -12.83 7.67 16.43
CA GLY A 102 -12.95 6.26 16.80
C GLY A 102 -11.60 5.54 16.87
N ALA A 103 -11.59 4.28 16.49
CA ALA A 103 -10.39 3.42 16.51
C ALA A 103 -9.67 3.30 15.15
N THR A 104 -10.17 3.99 14.12
CA THR A 104 -9.58 3.93 12.77
C THR A 104 -8.15 4.47 12.77
N LYS A 105 -7.21 3.66 12.32
CA LYS A 105 -5.81 4.03 12.17
C LYS A 105 -5.57 4.83 10.89
N ARG A 106 -4.69 5.81 10.98
CA ARG A 106 -4.37 6.74 9.88
C ARG A 106 -3.07 6.31 9.22
N ILE A 107 -3.12 6.00 7.95
CA ILE A 107 -1.95 5.87 7.08
C ILE A 107 -1.76 7.23 6.42
N VAL A 108 -0.70 7.95 6.77
CA VAL A 108 -0.34 9.19 6.07
C VAL A 108 0.61 8.85 4.95
N SER A 109 0.20 9.13 3.71
CA SER A 109 0.89 8.67 2.53
C SER A 109 1.41 9.80 1.63
N HIS A 110 2.56 9.56 1.01
CA HIS A 110 3.15 10.39 -0.03
C HIS A 110 3.50 9.55 -1.25
N HIS A 111 3.15 10.04 -2.45
CA HIS A 111 3.42 9.36 -3.71
C HIS A 111 4.15 10.29 -4.67
N ASP A 112 5.27 9.82 -5.25
CA ASP A 112 5.99 10.50 -6.32
C ASP A 112 6.20 9.53 -7.48
N PHE A 113 5.48 9.74 -8.58
CA PHE A 113 5.53 8.89 -9.78
C PHE A 113 6.69 9.21 -10.71
N GLN A 114 7.50 10.22 -10.39
CA GLN A 114 8.62 10.63 -11.21
C GLN A 114 9.96 10.14 -10.65
N LYS A 115 10.09 10.13 -9.31
CA LYS A 115 11.35 9.80 -8.63
C LYS A 115 11.13 9.33 -7.20
N THR A 116 12.15 8.72 -6.63
CA THR A 116 12.27 8.55 -5.17
C THR A 116 12.76 9.87 -4.57
N PRO A 117 12.04 10.45 -3.58
CA PRO A 117 12.42 11.73 -2.98
C PRO A 117 13.88 11.76 -2.50
N ALA A 118 14.55 12.91 -2.69
CA ALA A 118 15.96 13.06 -2.36
C ALA A 118 16.22 12.92 -0.86
N ASP A 119 15.41 13.58 -0.02
CA ASP A 119 15.51 13.51 1.44
C ASP A 119 14.31 12.75 2.03
N LEU A 120 14.45 11.42 2.08
CA LEU A 120 13.46 10.52 2.67
C LEU A 120 13.34 10.72 4.20
N THR A 121 14.41 11.14 4.87
CA THR A 121 14.40 11.35 6.33
C THR A 121 13.55 12.57 6.69
N LEU A 122 13.73 13.68 5.99
CA LEU A 122 12.93 14.87 6.18
C LEU A 122 11.47 14.64 5.83
N LEU A 123 11.20 13.96 4.70
CA LEU A 123 9.87 13.59 4.29
C LEU A 123 9.18 12.72 5.35
N HIS A 124 9.84 11.66 5.82
CA HIS A 124 9.31 10.75 6.84
C HIS A 124 9.00 11.52 8.15
N LYS A 125 9.90 12.40 8.60
CA LYS A 125 9.67 13.23 9.78
C LYS A 125 8.44 14.12 9.63
N ARG A 126 8.25 14.74 8.45
CA ARG A 126 7.07 15.56 8.15
C ARG A 126 5.78 14.73 8.19
N LEU A 127 5.75 13.57 7.53
CA LEU A 127 4.58 12.69 7.53
C LEU A 127 4.25 12.18 8.93
N SER A 128 5.27 11.81 9.70
CA SER A 128 5.11 11.34 11.08
C SER A 128 4.48 12.39 12.00
N SER A 129 4.71 13.68 11.74
CA SER A 129 4.11 14.76 12.53
C SER A 129 2.63 15.05 12.21
N MET A 130 2.07 14.37 11.22
CA MET A 130 0.67 14.57 10.77
C MET A 130 -0.32 13.60 11.44
N ASP A 131 -0.10 13.23 12.70
CA ASP A 131 -0.94 12.30 13.45
C ASP A 131 -1.12 10.94 12.72
N ALA A 132 0.00 10.38 12.24
CA ALA A 132 0.04 9.10 11.55
C ALA A 132 0.18 7.93 12.53
N ASP A 133 -0.57 6.84 12.32
CA ASP A 133 -0.30 5.54 12.94
C ASP A 133 0.67 4.71 12.08
N VAL A 134 0.64 4.95 10.77
CA VAL A 134 1.54 4.36 9.78
C VAL A 134 1.96 5.44 8.79
N VAL A 135 3.23 5.54 8.50
CA VAL A 135 3.73 6.35 7.38
C VAL A 135 3.88 5.48 6.14
N LYS A 136 3.42 5.99 5.00
CA LYS A 136 3.59 5.32 3.70
C LYS A 136 4.29 6.25 2.71
N VAL A 137 5.41 5.82 2.17
CA VAL A 137 6.13 6.53 1.11
C VAL A 137 6.23 5.63 -0.11
N ALA A 138 5.76 6.10 -1.26
CA ALA A 138 5.89 5.43 -2.54
C ALA A 138 6.54 6.37 -3.55
N GLY A 139 7.75 6.05 -4.00
CA GLY A 139 8.49 6.82 -4.98
C GLY A 139 8.91 5.97 -6.20
N MET A 140 8.99 6.55 -7.39
CA MET A 140 9.52 5.84 -8.56
C MET A 140 11.00 5.56 -8.38
N ALA A 141 11.43 4.31 -8.58
CA ALA A 141 12.85 3.98 -8.62
C ALA A 141 13.42 4.29 -10.00
N ASN A 142 14.37 5.21 -10.05
CA ASN A 142 15.12 5.54 -11.25
C ASN A 142 16.53 4.92 -11.21
N HIS A 143 16.97 4.49 -10.04
CA HIS A 143 18.27 3.84 -9.83
C HIS A 143 18.16 2.75 -8.75
N PRO A 144 18.92 1.64 -8.83
CA PRO A 144 18.89 0.58 -7.80
C PRO A 144 19.18 1.06 -6.37
N THR A 145 19.97 2.11 -6.20
CA THR A 145 20.28 2.71 -4.89
C THR A 145 19.05 3.35 -4.22
N ASP A 146 17.99 3.66 -4.97
CA ASP A 146 16.74 4.17 -4.40
C ASP A 146 16.11 3.15 -3.46
N ASN A 147 16.24 1.84 -3.78
CA ASN A 147 15.78 0.76 -2.89
C ASN A 147 16.53 0.78 -1.55
N LEU A 148 17.86 0.97 -1.58
CA LEU A 148 18.66 1.02 -0.36
C LEU A 148 18.24 2.18 0.52
N ARG A 149 18.09 3.37 -0.05
CA ARG A 149 17.65 4.59 0.65
C ARG A 149 16.25 4.40 1.28
N MET A 150 15.33 3.81 0.52
CA MET A 150 13.96 3.53 0.99
C MET A 150 13.95 2.51 2.13
N LEU A 151 14.67 1.40 2.00
CA LEU A 151 14.78 0.38 3.04
C LEU A 151 15.51 0.90 4.29
N GLN A 152 16.53 1.75 4.13
CA GLN A 152 17.21 2.42 5.25
C GLN A 152 16.24 3.34 6.02
N MET A 153 15.40 4.11 5.33
CA MET A 153 14.36 4.92 5.96
C MET A 153 13.40 4.04 6.77
N VAL A 154 12.91 2.93 6.20
CA VAL A 154 12.02 1.99 6.90
C VAL A 154 12.71 1.45 8.16
N ASN A 155 13.95 0.98 8.04
CA ASN A 155 14.71 0.40 9.16
C ASN A 155 15.01 1.39 10.29
N ALA A 156 15.22 2.66 9.96
CA ALA A 156 15.50 3.72 10.94
C ALA A 156 14.23 4.27 11.62
N SER A 157 13.04 3.91 11.10
CA SER A 157 11.78 4.49 11.55
C SER A 157 11.34 3.92 12.89
N LYS A 158 10.91 4.79 13.82
CA LYS A 158 10.28 4.38 15.09
C LYS A 158 8.78 4.14 14.93
N LEU A 159 8.14 4.84 13.98
CA LEU A 159 6.74 4.68 13.65
C LEU A 159 6.61 3.59 12.57
N PRO A 160 5.57 2.72 12.61
CA PRO A 160 5.31 1.76 11.55
C PRO A 160 5.36 2.43 10.19
N THR A 161 6.22 1.94 9.28
CA THR A 161 6.50 2.62 8.01
C THR A 161 6.49 1.63 6.85
N VAL A 162 5.75 1.96 5.79
CA VAL A 162 5.74 1.25 4.51
C VAL A 162 6.50 2.09 3.50
N GLY A 163 7.67 1.62 3.09
CA GLY A 163 8.50 2.25 2.05
C GLY A 163 8.49 1.40 0.78
N ILE A 164 8.06 1.99 -0.33
CA ILE A 164 7.94 1.32 -1.63
C ILE A 164 8.62 2.14 -2.69
N CYS A 165 9.54 1.52 -3.42
CA CYS A 165 9.97 1.99 -4.72
C CYS A 165 9.07 1.38 -5.80
N MET A 166 8.55 2.21 -6.71
CA MET A 166 7.71 1.79 -7.83
C MET A 166 8.57 1.44 -9.05
N GLY A 167 7.97 0.72 -10.02
CA GLY A 167 8.63 0.22 -11.21
C GLY A 167 9.39 -1.09 -10.98
N GLU A 168 9.93 -1.68 -12.04
CA GLU A 168 10.66 -2.96 -11.99
C GLU A 168 11.89 -2.89 -11.10
N ILE A 169 12.66 -1.80 -11.21
CA ILE A 169 13.83 -1.56 -10.36
C ILE A 169 13.45 -1.52 -8.88
N GLY A 170 12.22 -1.09 -8.55
CA GLY A 170 11.72 -0.91 -7.20
C GLY A 170 11.22 -2.18 -6.51
N VAL A 171 11.08 -3.29 -7.24
CA VAL A 171 10.54 -4.57 -6.72
C VAL A 171 11.21 -5.04 -5.41
N PRO A 172 12.54 -4.90 -5.22
CA PRO A 172 13.18 -5.34 -3.98
C PRO A 172 12.57 -4.72 -2.69
N THR A 173 12.11 -3.48 -2.73
CA THR A 173 11.50 -2.85 -1.54
C THR A 173 10.19 -3.51 -1.14
N ARG A 174 9.41 -4.00 -2.11
CA ARG A 174 8.14 -4.70 -1.87
C ARG A 174 8.35 -6.05 -1.19
N ILE A 175 9.45 -6.73 -1.58
CA ILE A 175 9.79 -8.07 -1.06
C ILE A 175 10.51 -7.94 0.28
N LEU A 176 11.51 -7.06 0.36
CA LEU A 176 12.40 -6.97 1.50
C LEU A 176 11.87 -6.06 2.63
N GLY A 177 10.82 -5.26 2.39
CA GLY A 177 10.29 -4.32 3.38
C GLY A 177 10.04 -4.96 4.75
N GLY A 178 9.51 -6.20 4.78
CA GLY A 178 9.28 -6.93 6.02
C GLY A 178 10.56 -7.25 6.81
N ARG A 179 11.69 -7.46 6.13
CA ARG A 179 13.01 -7.66 6.76
C ARG A 179 13.47 -6.41 7.51
N PHE A 180 13.09 -5.24 7.02
CA PHE A 180 13.49 -3.93 7.55
C PHE A 180 12.43 -3.28 8.45
N GLY A 181 11.38 -4.04 8.84
CA GLY A 181 10.40 -3.59 9.83
C GLY A 181 9.11 -3.01 9.27
N ALA A 182 8.87 -3.07 7.95
CA ALA A 182 7.59 -2.68 7.39
C ALA A 182 6.46 -3.58 7.93
N PRO A 183 5.35 -3.00 8.43
CA PRO A 183 4.25 -3.78 9.04
C PRO A 183 3.52 -4.65 8.01
N PHE A 184 3.47 -4.21 6.77
CA PHE A 184 2.90 -4.93 5.62
C PHE A 184 3.49 -4.42 4.31
N THR A 185 3.29 -5.20 3.25
CA THR A 185 3.55 -4.80 1.86
C THR A 185 2.27 -4.85 1.05
N PHE A 186 2.25 -4.17 -0.10
CA PHE A 186 1.10 -4.16 -1.01
C PHE A 186 1.31 -5.12 -2.17
N ALA A 187 0.32 -5.98 -2.42
CA ALA A 187 0.25 -6.88 -3.55
C ALA A 187 -1.02 -6.64 -4.38
N THR A 188 -1.01 -7.03 -5.65
CA THR A 188 -2.21 -7.00 -6.48
C THR A 188 -3.01 -8.31 -6.37
N PHE A 189 -4.31 -8.26 -6.73
CA PHE A 189 -5.17 -9.44 -6.73
C PHE A 189 -4.70 -10.50 -7.72
N ASN A 190 -4.28 -10.08 -8.91
CA ASN A 190 -3.63 -10.90 -9.94
C ASN A 190 -2.78 -10.00 -10.84
N ASP A 191 -1.94 -10.61 -11.67
CA ASP A 191 -0.98 -9.90 -12.49
C ASP A 191 -1.63 -9.07 -13.61
N ASP A 192 -2.86 -9.42 -14.03
CA ASP A 192 -3.64 -8.65 -15.03
C ASP A 192 -4.26 -7.37 -14.46
N ARG A 193 -4.16 -7.14 -13.15
CA ARG A 193 -4.84 -6.04 -12.45
C ARG A 193 -3.91 -5.26 -11.54
N VAL A 194 -2.78 -4.88 -12.10
CA VAL A 194 -1.80 -4.04 -11.42
C VAL A 194 -2.41 -2.65 -11.18
N LEU A 195 -2.37 -2.19 -9.94
CA LEU A 195 -2.88 -0.88 -9.51
C LEU A 195 -1.77 0.18 -9.37
N ALA A 196 -0.52 -0.25 -9.32
CA ALA A 196 0.66 0.63 -9.27
C ALA A 196 1.87 -0.07 -9.93
N PRO A 197 2.78 0.67 -10.56
CA PRO A 197 3.95 0.11 -11.24
C PRO A 197 4.78 -0.82 -10.33
N GLY A 198 5.19 -1.98 -10.86
CA GLY A 198 6.00 -2.97 -10.14
C GLY A 198 5.25 -3.72 -9.03
N GLN A 199 3.92 -3.65 -8.97
CA GLN A 199 3.15 -4.52 -8.07
C GLN A 199 3.24 -5.98 -8.51
N ILE A 200 3.32 -6.87 -7.51
CA ILE A 200 3.40 -8.32 -7.65
C ILE A 200 2.08 -8.93 -7.18
N GLY A 201 1.65 -10.01 -7.82
CA GLY A 201 0.48 -10.78 -7.40
C GLY A 201 0.65 -11.38 -6.00
N TRP A 202 -0.42 -11.43 -5.21
CA TRP A 202 -0.34 -11.91 -3.83
C TRP A 202 0.10 -13.38 -3.72
N ARG A 203 -0.24 -14.21 -4.73
CA ARG A 203 0.23 -15.61 -4.78
C ARG A 203 1.73 -15.69 -4.98
N GLN A 204 2.27 -14.92 -5.92
CA GLN A 204 3.71 -14.85 -6.16
C GLN A 204 4.46 -14.34 -4.92
N MET A 205 3.93 -13.30 -4.25
CA MET A 205 4.48 -12.81 -2.97
C MET A 205 4.52 -13.89 -1.90
N ARG A 206 3.51 -14.75 -1.83
CA ARG A 206 3.41 -15.81 -0.84
C ARG A 206 4.22 -17.05 -1.21
N GLU A 207 4.06 -17.54 -2.43
CA GLU A 207 4.57 -18.86 -2.87
C GLU A 207 6.04 -18.78 -3.30
N MET A 208 6.38 -17.79 -4.13
CA MET A 208 7.74 -17.62 -4.64
C MET A 208 8.64 -16.89 -3.62
N TYR A 209 8.22 -15.68 -3.21
CA TYR A 209 9.03 -14.85 -2.30
C TYR A 209 8.86 -15.20 -0.83
N ARG A 210 7.88 -16.03 -0.47
CA ARG A 210 7.60 -16.46 0.91
C ARG A 210 7.57 -15.29 1.90
N TYR A 211 6.97 -14.18 1.48
CA TYR A 211 7.02 -12.90 2.18
C TYR A 211 6.62 -13.01 3.67
N GLU A 212 5.64 -13.86 3.99
CA GLU A 212 5.16 -14.04 5.37
C GLU A 212 6.17 -14.76 6.28
N SER A 213 7.17 -15.41 5.69
CA SER A 213 8.30 -16.04 6.41
C SER A 213 9.50 -15.10 6.58
N ILE A 214 9.46 -13.90 5.96
CA ILE A 214 10.54 -12.93 6.06
C ILE A 214 10.50 -12.26 7.44
N THR A 215 11.63 -12.30 8.14
CA THR A 215 11.82 -11.71 9.48
C THR A 215 13.08 -10.87 9.52
N ALA A 216 13.31 -10.17 10.62
CA ALA A 216 14.55 -9.43 10.85
C ALA A 216 15.82 -10.33 10.79
N ALA A 217 15.69 -11.63 11.04
CA ALA A 217 16.79 -12.60 10.97
C ALA A 217 17.01 -13.19 9.57
N THR A 218 16.13 -12.91 8.59
CA THR A 218 16.25 -13.43 7.22
C THR A 218 17.56 -12.96 6.59
N ARG A 219 18.35 -13.90 6.08
CA ARG A 219 19.57 -13.60 5.33
C ARG A 219 19.22 -13.30 3.88
N ILE A 220 19.85 -12.29 3.31
CA ILE A 220 19.68 -11.86 1.92
C ILE A 220 20.92 -12.25 1.16
N TYR A 221 20.76 -12.92 0.02
CA TYR A 221 21.81 -13.28 -0.90
C TYR A 221 21.51 -12.65 -2.26
N GLY A 222 22.54 -12.23 -2.97
CA GLY A 222 22.45 -11.70 -4.33
C GLY A 222 23.06 -12.67 -5.33
N VAL A 223 22.45 -12.77 -6.50
CA VAL A 223 23.05 -13.42 -7.67
C VAL A 223 23.62 -12.33 -8.55
N VAL A 224 24.90 -12.44 -8.89
CA VAL A 224 25.59 -11.53 -9.81
C VAL A 224 25.99 -12.31 -11.05
N ALA A 225 25.43 -11.96 -12.19
CA ALA A 225 25.76 -12.56 -13.48
C ALA A 225 25.47 -11.57 -14.62
N ASP A 226 26.06 -11.79 -15.78
CA ASP A 226 25.81 -11.05 -17.00
C ASP A 226 25.69 -12.03 -18.18
N PRO A 227 24.52 -12.15 -18.83
CA PRO A 227 23.23 -11.58 -18.44
C PRO A 227 22.53 -12.34 -17.28
N VAL A 228 21.74 -11.63 -16.47
CA VAL A 228 20.90 -12.22 -15.40
C VAL A 228 19.45 -12.45 -15.83
N ALA A 229 19.08 -12.02 -17.03
CA ALA A 229 17.69 -12.02 -17.53
C ALA A 229 17.00 -13.41 -17.53
N HIS A 230 17.78 -14.49 -17.47
CA HIS A 230 17.28 -15.87 -17.43
C HIS A 230 17.25 -16.47 -16.02
N SER A 231 17.70 -15.73 -15.00
CA SER A 231 17.68 -16.24 -13.63
C SER A 231 16.27 -16.27 -13.08
N LEU A 232 15.86 -17.44 -12.57
CA LEU A 232 14.63 -17.63 -11.81
C LEU A 232 14.85 -17.47 -10.29
N SER A 233 16.05 -17.05 -9.88
CA SER A 233 16.32 -16.74 -8.46
C SER A 233 15.51 -15.52 -8.04
N PRO A 234 14.68 -15.65 -6.99
CA PRO A 234 13.87 -14.56 -6.48
C PRO A 234 14.74 -13.48 -5.81
#